data_cac8850f7681ba017a29148c9c56b4f1
#
_entry.id   cac8850f7681ba017a29148c9c56b4f1
#
_cell.length_a   1.000
_cell.length_b   1.000
_cell.length_c   1.000
_cell.angle_alpha   90.00
_cell.angle_beta   90.00
_cell.angle_gamma   90.00
#
_symmetry.space_group_name_H-M   'P 1'
#
loop_
_entity.id
_entity.type
_entity.pdbx_description
1 polymer ?
#
loop_
_entity_poly.entity_id
_entity_poly.type
_entity_poly.pdbx_seq_one_letter_code
_entity_poly.pdbx_strand_id
1 'polypeptide(L)'
;PVIEEILYPAMEDHELDIVIGQGPGARSVKVPLLPFTLIGATTRAGLLTAPLRARFGIVHRLDFYRTVDLQEIVRRSAGIFEVPIDDDATMEIARRSRGTPRVANRLLRRVRDYAQVRADGTITHEVALKGLELLEVDPNGLDAADRRLLRTIIDKFGGGPVGLNSIAAAI
;
A
#
# COMPACT_ATOMS: atom_id res chain seq x y z
N PRO A 1 -12.76 -16.73 -8.09
CA PRO A 1 -13.97 -17.49 -8.43
C PRO A 1 -14.41 -18.39 -7.28
N VAL A 2 -13.63 -19.41 -6.87
CA VAL A 2 -14.04 -20.38 -5.82
C VAL A 2 -14.35 -19.71 -4.47
N ILE A 3 -13.57 -18.74 -4.04
CA ILE A 3 -13.80 -18.00 -2.79
C ILE A 3 -15.07 -17.14 -2.89
N GLU A 4 -15.36 -16.57 -4.06
CA GLU A 4 -16.56 -15.76 -4.26
C GLU A 4 -17.83 -16.59 -4.11
N GLU A 5 -17.84 -17.82 -4.66
CA GLU A 5 -18.96 -18.74 -4.56
C GLU A 5 -19.30 -19.14 -3.11
N ILE A 6 -18.27 -19.25 -2.25
CA ILE A 6 -18.46 -19.51 -0.83
C ILE A 6 -19.00 -18.27 -0.08
N LEU A 7 -18.65 -17.07 -0.55
CA LEU A 7 -19.09 -15.84 0.10
C LEU A 7 -20.54 -15.48 -0.18
N TYR A 8 -21.13 -15.90 -1.30
CA TYR A 8 -22.51 -15.57 -1.65
C TYR A 8 -23.51 -16.04 -0.61
N PRO A 9 -23.60 -17.35 -0.25
CA PRO A 9 -24.51 -17.81 0.79
C PRO A 9 -24.21 -17.17 2.17
N ALA A 10 -22.92 -16.96 2.45
CA ALA A 10 -22.54 -16.32 3.71
C ALA A 10 -23.08 -14.88 3.84
N MET A 11 -23.08 -14.12 2.74
CA MET A 11 -23.55 -12.73 2.74
C MET A 11 -25.08 -12.59 2.64
N GLU A 12 -25.76 -13.53 1.96
CA GLU A 12 -27.20 -13.48 1.72
C GLU A 12 -27.99 -14.23 2.78
N ASP A 13 -27.60 -15.47 3.07
CA ASP A 13 -28.37 -16.42 3.88
C ASP A 13 -27.77 -16.62 5.28
N HIS A 14 -26.60 -16.06 5.56
CA HIS A 14 -25.83 -16.32 6.77
C HIS A 14 -25.51 -17.82 6.95
N GLU A 15 -25.20 -18.49 5.85
CA GLU A 15 -24.83 -19.91 5.83
C GLU A 15 -23.51 -20.10 5.07
N LEU A 16 -22.71 -21.07 5.49
CA LEU A 16 -21.52 -21.54 4.77
C LEU A 16 -21.73 -22.96 4.29
N ASP A 17 -21.54 -23.20 3.00
CA ASP A 17 -21.53 -24.53 2.44
C ASP A 17 -20.14 -25.15 2.52
N ILE A 18 -19.98 -26.15 3.41
CA ILE A 18 -18.72 -26.87 3.59
C ILE A 18 -18.84 -28.24 2.92
N VAL A 19 -17.99 -28.48 1.91
CA VAL A 19 -17.93 -29.80 1.25
C VAL A 19 -17.02 -30.71 2.08
N ILE A 20 -17.58 -31.81 2.59
CA ILE A 20 -16.88 -32.84 3.36
C ILE A 20 -16.72 -34.07 2.48
N GLY A 21 -15.48 -34.56 2.35
CA GLY A 21 -15.13 -35.72 1.51
C GLY A 21 -14.63 -35.33 0.12
N GLN A 22 -14.30 -36.37 -0.66
CA GLN A 22 -13.81 -36.22 -2.04
C GLN A 22 -14.56 -37.20 -2.98
N GLY A 23 -14.67 -36.82 -4.25
CA GLY A 23 -15.29 -37.65 -5.28
C GLY A 23 -16.82 -37.81 -5.13
N PRO A 24 -17.42 -38.89 -5.69
CA PRO A 24 -18.88 -39.05 -5.74
C PRO A 24 -19.57 -39.15 -4.38
N GLY A 25 -18.82 -39.34 -3.30
CA GLY A 25 -19.33 -39.43 -1.92
C GLY A 25 -19.23 -38.11 -1.14
N ALA A 26 -18.79 -37.02 -1.77
CA ALA A 26 -18.72 -35.72 -1.12
C ALA A 26 -20.11 -35.20 -0.70
N ARG A 27 -20.24 -34.72 0.51
CA ARG A 27 -21.48 -34.13 1.04
C ARG A 27 -21.27 -32.68 1.35
N SER A 28 -22.22 -31.80 0.98
CA SER A 28 -22.29 -30.44 1.44
C SER A 28 -23.02 -30.37 2.77
N VAL A 29 -22.42 -29.68 3.73
CA VAL A 29 -23.02 -29.42 5.04
C VAL A 29 -23.15 -27.90 5.18
N LYS A 30 -24.37 -27.43 5.43
CA LYS A 30 -24.64 -26.02 5.68
C LYS A 30 -24.36 -25.70 7.15
N VAL A 31 -23.49 -24.72 7.37
CA VAL A 31 -23.15 -24.24 8.70
C VAL A 31 -23.73 -22.84 8.88
N PRO A 32 -24.66 -22.63 9.82
CA PRO A 32 -25.24 -21.32 10.07
C PRO A 32 -24.20 -20.37 10.67
N LEU A 33 -24.20 -19.14 10.21
CA LEU A 33 -23.35 -18.04 10.71
C LEU A 33 -24.15 -17.08 11.55
N LEU A 34 -23.53 -16.58 12.62
CA LEU A 34 -24.09 -15.44 13.33
C LEU A 34 -24.04 -14.19 12.42
N PRO A 35 -24.96 -13.22 12.60
CA PRO A 35 -24.89 -11.97 11.86
C PRO A 35 -23.51 -11.32 11.97
N PHE A 36 -22.93 -10.93 10.85
CA PHE A 36 -21.59 -10.35 10.78
C PHE A 36 -21.54 -9.21 9.76
N THR A 37 -20.52 -8.38 9.86
CA THR A 37 -20.20 -7.37 8.86
C THR A 37 -18.97 -7.79 8.07
N LEU A 38 -19.13 -7.92 6.75
CA LEU A 38 -18.03 -8.23 5.85
C LEU A 38 -17.38 -6.94 5.35
N ILE A 39 -16.09 -6.81 5.58
CA ILE A 39 -15.27 -5.70 5.08
C ILE A 39 -14.23 -6.28 4.12
N GLY A 40 -14.26 -5.81 2.87
CA GLY A 40 -13.30 -6.19 1.84
C GLY A 40 -12.45 -5.00 1.40
N ALA A 41 -11.18 -5.24 1.08
CA ALA A 41 -10.29 -4.25 0.48
C ALA A 41 -9.52 -4.87 -0.68
N THR A 42 -9.43 -4.16 -1.79
CA THR A 42 -8.69 -4.59 -2.96
C THR A 42 -8.08 -3.41 -3.70
N THR A 43 -6.93 -3.63 -4.31
CA THR A 43 -6.33 -2.69 -5.27
C THR A 43 -6.83 -2.92 -6.69
N ARG A 44 -7.59 -4.00 -6.94
CA ARG A 44 -8.04 -4.43 -8.26
C ARG A 44 -9.56 -4.63 -8.29
N ALA A 45 -10.30 -3.55 -8.03
CA ALA A 45 -11.77 -3.61 -8.03
C ALA A 45 -12.37 -4.14 -9.36
N GLY A 46 -11.67 -3.94 -10.49
CA GLY A 46 -12.09 -4.48 -11.79
C GLY A 46 -12.02 -6.01 -11.93
N LEU A 47 -11.30 -6.71 -11.03
CA LEU A 47 -11.24 -8.17 -11.01
C LEU A 47 -12.36 -8.81 -10.17
N LEU A 48 -13.07 -8.01 -9.37
CA LEU A 48 -14.24 -8.49 -8.64
C LEU A 48 -15.40 -8.67 -9.62
N THR A 49 -16.09 -9.80 -9.51
CA THR A 49 -17.28 -10.04 -10.33
C THR A 49 -18.39 -9.04 -10.02
N ALA A 50 -19.22 -8.74 -10.99
CA ALA A 50 -20.37 -7.85 -10.79
C ALA A 50 -21.31 -8.33 -9.68
N PRO A 51 -21.64 -9.65 -9.57
CA PRO A 51 -22.45 -10.18 -8.49
C PRO A 51 -21.85 -9.92 -7.10
N LEU A 52 -20.54 -10.11 -6.93
CA LEU A 52 -19.88 -9.86 -5.63
C LEU A 52 -19.92 -8.37 -5.27
N ARG A 53 -19.63 -7.49 -6.23
CA ARG A 53 -19.70 -6.03 -6.00
C ARG A 53 -21.10 -5.55 -5.60
N ALA A 54 -22.14 -6.12 -6.22
CA ALA A 54 -23.52 -5.76 -5.92
C ALA A 54 -23.97 -6.14 -4.50
N ARG A 55 -23.31 -7.13 -3.88
CA ARG A 55 -23.59 -7.56 -2.50
C ARG A 55 -22.97 -6.68 -1.43
N PHE A 56 -21.95 -5.87 -1.78
CA PHE A 56 -21.44 -4.84 -0.87
C PHE A 56 -22.36 -3.61 -0.92
N GLY A 57 -23.06 -3.34 0.16
CA GLY A 57 -23.97 -2.19 0.25
C GLY A 57 -23.27 -0.84 0.26
N ILE A 58 -22.00 -0.80 0.65
CA ILE A 58 -21.20 0.42 0.74
C ILE A 58 -19.86 0.18 0.02
N VAL A 59 -19.54 1.05 -0.92
CA VAL A 59 -18.28 0.99 -1.66
C VAL A 59 -17.56 2.33 -1.53
N HIS A 60 -16.37 2.30 -0.98
CA HIS A 60 -15.49 3.46 -0.87
C HIS A 60 -14.25 3.30 -1.73
N ARG A 61 -13.85 4.38 -2.38
CA ARG A 61 -12.54 4.49 -3.01
C ARG A 61 -11.62 5.25 -2.07
N LEU A 62 -10.46 4.68 -1.79
CA LEU A 62 -9.41 5.33 -1.01
C LEU A 62 -8.41 5.95 -1.98
N ASP A 63 -8.29 7.26 -1.93
CA ASP A 63 -7.30 8.03 -2.70
C ASP A 63 -5.98 8.14 -1.93
N PHE A 64 -4.95 8.69 -2.59
CA PHE A 64 -3.69 9.00 -1.93
C PHE A 64 -3.88 10.07 -0.84
N TYR A 65 -3.12 9.94 0.22
CA TYR A 65 -3.10 10.91 1.32
C TYR A 65 -2.46 12.23 0.89
N ARG A 66 -2.96 13.35 1.39
CA ARG A 66 -2.30 14.64 1.25
C ARG A 66 -1.02 14.65 2.09
N THR A 67 -0.07 15.48 1.71
CA THR A 67 1.22 15.58 2.43
C THR A 67 1.04 15.93 3.91
N VAL A 68 0.09 16.82 4.23
CA VAL A 68 -0.20 17.21 5.62
C VAL A 68 -0.75 16.05 6.47
N ASP A 69 -1.57 15.20 5.87
CA ASP A 69 -2.10 14.01 6.55
C ASP A 69 -0.98 12.97 6.79
N LEU A 70 -0.07 12.84 5.81
CA LEU A 70 1.13 11.99 5.97
C LEU A 70 2.11 12.54 7.00
N GLN A 71 2.26 13.86 7.10
CA GLN A 71 3.08 14.48 8.13
C GLN A 71 2.58 14.10 9.53
N GLU A 72 1.28 14.14 9.75
CA GLU A 72 0.69 13.73 11.02
C GLU A 72 0.91 12.24 11.31
N ILE A 73 0.79 11.39 10.27
CA ILE A 73 1.10 9.95 10.39
C ILE A 73 2.58 9.74 10.75
N VAL A 74 3.49 10.47 10.14
CA VAL A 74 4.94 10.38 10.45
C VAL A 74 5.20 10.82 11.89
N ARG A 75 4.63 11.94 12.33
CA ARG A 75 4.76 12.45 13.70
C ARG A 75 4.28 11.42 14.72
N ARG A 76 3.07 10.89 14.52
CA ARG A 76 2.51 9.84 15.38
C ARG A 76 3.39 8.58 15.41
N SER A 77 3.88 8.14 14.25
CA SER A 77 4.73 6.96 14.15
C SER A 77 6.08 7.17 14.81
N ALA A 78 6.66 8.36 14.73
CA ALA A 78 7.89 8.71 15.43
C ALA A 78 7.71 8.64 16.96
N GLY A 79 6.57 9.09 17.46
CA GLY A 79 6.21 8.93 18.88
C GLY A 79 6.09 7.46 19.31
N ILE A 80 5.51 6.59 18.48
CA ILE A 80 5.43 5.15 18.74
C ILE A 80 6.83 4.49 18.74
N PHE A 81 7.74 4.99 17.91
CA PHE A 81 9.13 4.52 17.86
C PHE A 81 10.03 5.19 18.90
N GLU A 82 9.48 6.09 19.71
CA GLU A 82 10.22 6.85 20.75
C GLU A 82 11.43 7.59 20.17
N VAL A 83 11.31 8.12 18.95
CA VAL A 83 12.38 8.86 18.30
C VAL A 83 12.01 10.34 18.20
N PRO A 84 12.84 11.25 18.72
CA PRO A 84 12.64 12.69 18.55
C PRO A 84 12.76 13.07 17.07
N ILE A 85 11.82 13.88 16.59
CA ILE A 85 11.79 14.34 15.19
C ILE A 85 11.27 15.77 15.14
N ASP A 86 11.88 16.62 14.33
CA ASP A 86 11.39 17.98 14.10
C ASP A 86 10.29 18.03 13.02
N ASP A 87 9.55 19.13 12.98
CA ASP A 87 8.43 19.30 12.06
C ASP A 87 8.86 19.36 10.58
N ASP A 88 10.01 19.95 10.29
CA ASP A 88 10.54 20.04 8.94
C ASP A 88 10.98 18.66 8.43
N ALA A 89 11.55 17.82 9.30
CA ALA A 89 11.87 16.44 8.99
C ALA A 89 10.61 15.61 8.73
N THR A 90 9.54 15.77 9.55
CA THR A 90 8.27 15.08 9.32
C THR A 90 7.66 15.47 7.97
N MET A 91 7.70 16.74 7.62
CA MET A 91 7.22 17.27 6.35
C MET A 91 8.03 16.71 5.17
N GLU A 92 9.35 16.66 5.28
CA GLU A 92 10.21 16.17 4.21
C GLU A 92 9.99 14.66 3.94
N ILE A 93 9.87 13.85 4.99
CA ILE A 93 9.52 12.44 4.86
C ILE A 93 8.12 12.26 4.24
N ALA A 94 7.15 13.08 4.67
CA ALA A 94 5.79 13.05 4.14
C ALA A 94 5.74 13.39 2.63
N ARG A 95 6.45 14.43 2.20
CA ARG A 95 6.53 14.84 0.79
C ARG A 95 7.06 13.74 -0.11
N ARG A 96 8.14 13.05 0.31
CA ARG A 96 8.75 11.96 -0.46
C ARG A 96 7.99 10.62 -0.36
N SER A 97 6.89 10.57 0.38
CA SER A 97 6.10 9.34 0.59
C SER A 97 5.04 9.08 -0.48
N ARG A 98 4.92 9.93 -1.48
CA ARG A 98 4.02 9.77 -2.64
C ARG A 98 2.58 9.40 -2.24
N GLY A 99 2.02 10.08 -1.25
CA GLY A 99 0.64 9.88 -0.81
C GLY A 99 0.36 8.56 -0.07
N THR A 100 1.40 7.81 0.33
CA THR A 100 1.22 6.44 0.85
C THR A 100 1.77 6.28 2.28
N PRO A 101 0.92 6.01 3.30
CA PRO A 101 1.35 5.83 4.68
C PRO A 101 2.38 4.71 4.89
N ARG A 102 2.28 3.62 4.12
CA ARG A 102 3.26 2.53 4.16
C ARG A 102 4.65 3.00 3.75
N VAL A 103 4.74 3.84 2.72
CA VAL A 103 6.01 4.42 2.27
C VAL A 103 6.54 5.39 3.32
N ALA A 104 5.70 6.27 3.87
CA ALA A 104 6.06 7.19 4.93
C ALA A 104 6.68 6.48 6.14
N ASN A 105 6.01 5.44 6.63
CA ASN A 105 6.52 4.65 7.75
C ASN A 105 7.81 3.86 7.40
N ARG A 106 7.97 3.44 6.16
CA ARG A 106 9.22 2.81 5.70
C ARG A 106 10.37 3.80 5.69
N LEU A 107 10.15 4.98 5.12
CA LEU A 107 11.16 6.04 5.10
C LEU A 107 11.54 6.49 6.51
N LEU A 108 10.54 6.75 7.38
CA LEU A 108 10.78 7.11 8.77
C LEU A 108 11.68 6.10 9.50
N ARG A 109 11.41 4.82 9.37
CA ARG A 109 12.25 3.79 10.01
C ARG A 109 13.70 3.85 9.52
N ARG A 110 13.92 4.04 8.23
CA ARG A 110 15.27 4.11 7.66
C ARG A 110 16.01 5.39 8.07
N VAL A 111 15.30 6.51 8.09
CA VAL A 111 15.87 7.78 8.59
C VAL A 111 16.18 7.67 10.08
N ARG A 112 15.34 7.02 10.89
CA ARG A 112 15.62 6.70 12.29
C ARG A 112 16.90 5.87 12.44
N ASP A 113 17.01 4.77 11.66
CA ASP A 113 18.19 3.91 11.70
C ASP A 113 19.47 4.71 11.34
N TYR A 114 19.37 5.64 10.37
CA TYR A 114 20.45 6.59 10.04
C TYR A 114 20.76 7.52 11.21
N ALA A 115 19.75 8.12 11.84
CA ALA A 115 19.92 9.03 12.97
C ALA A 115 20.62 8.35 14.14
N GLN A 116 20.26 7.10 14.46
CA GLN A 116 20.86 6.32 15.54
C GLN A 116 22.30 5.93 15.27
N VAL A 117 22.70 5.72 14.02
CA VAL A 117 24.05 5.24 13.68
C VAL A 117 24.99 6.39 13.32
N ARG A 118 24.49 7.48 12.72
CA ARG A 118 25.29 8.56 12.15
C ARG A 118 25.07 9.93 12.78
N ALA A 119 24.11 10.03 13.72
CA ALA A 119 23.82 11.26 14.48
C ALA A 119 23.60 10.94 15.96
N ASP A 120 22.93 11.81 16.69
CA ASP A 120 22.62 11.68 18.12
C ASP A 120 21.32 10.92 18.44
N GLY A 121 20.68 10.34 17.43
CA GLY A 121 19.38 9.67 17.54
C GLY A 121 18.18 10.58 17.31
N THR A 122 18.38 11.88 17.12
CA THR A 122 17.33 12.86 16.80
C THR A 122 17.22 13.02 15.29
N ILE A 123 15.99 13.00 14.77
CA ILE A 123 15.74 13.22 13.36
C ILE A 123 15.48 14.72 13.12
N THR A 124 16.54 15.46 12.88
CA THR A 124 16.44 16.84 12.38
C THR A 124 16.20 16.85 10.87
N HIS A 125 15.79 17.99 10.32
CA HIS A 125 15.64 18.15 8.86
C HIS A 125 16.90 17.75 8.09
N GLU A 126 18.07 18.15 8.56
CA GLU A 126 19.35 17.79 7.95
C GLU A 126 19.61 16.27 7.99
N VAL A 127 19.34 15.63 9.12
CA VAL A 127 19.47 14.17 9.29
C VAL A 127 18.49 13.44 8.36
N ALA A 128 17.25 13.94 8.24
CA ALA A 128 16.26 13.40 7.33
C ALA A 128 16.72 13.47 5.87
N LEU A 129 17.24 14.62 5.44
CA LEU A 129 17.76 14.76 4.07
C LEU A 129 18.90 13.80 3.78
N LYS A 130 19.89 13.68 4.66
CA LYS A 130 21.01 12.75 4.50
C LYS A 130 20.58 11.28 4.50
N GLY A 131 19.64 10.93 5.38
CA GLY A 131 19.07 9.59 5.41
C GLY A 131 18.29 9.24 4.13
N LEU A 132 17.52 10.17 3.60
CA LEU A 132 16.77 10.00 2.35
C LEU A 132 17.68 9.95 1.13
N GLU A 133 18.78 10.71 1.13
CA GLU A 133 19.82 10.67 0.10
C GLU A 133 20.52 9.29 0.07
N LEU A 134 20.88 8.75 1.24
CA LEU A 134 21.45 7.40 1.34
C LEU A 134 20.50 6.31 0.81
N LEU A 135 19.20 6.54 0.89
CA LEU A 135 18.18 5.66 0.34
C LEU A 135 17.93 5.89 -1.17
N GLU A 136 18.68 6.82 -1.78
CA GLU A 136 18.51 7.26 -3.17
C GLU A 136 17.08 7.73 -3.51
N VAL A 137 16.34 8.24 -2.52
CA VAL A 137 15.00 8.79 -2.68
C VAL A 137 15.13 10.29 -2.99
N ASP A 138 14.73 10.69 -4.18
CA ASP A 138 14.84 12.07 -4.64
C ASP A 138 13.76 13.00 -4.01
N PRO A 139 13.79 14.32 -4.25
CA PRO A 139 12.80 15.26 -3.71
C PRO A 139 11.34 14.97 -4.13
N ASN A 140 11.12 14.24 -5.22
CA ASN A 140 9.81 13.80 -5.68
C ASN A 140 9.38 12.44 -5.09
N GLY A 141 10.23 11.82 -4.27
CA GLY A 141 10.00 10.52 -3.69
C GLY A 141 10.29 9.35 -4.64
N LEU A 142 10.99 9.60 -5.75
CA LEU A 142 11.36 8.56 -6.72
C LEU A 142 12.64 7.87 -6.28
N ASP A 143 12.64 6.54 -6.33
CA ASP A 143 13.83 5.73 -6.10
C ASP A 143 14.63 5.50 -7.41
N ALA A 144 15.74 4.78 -7.32
CA ALA A 144 16.60 4.51 -8.47
C ALA A 144 15.87 3.75 -9.59
N ALA A 145 14.95 2.84 -9.23
CA ALA A 145 14.17 2.08 -10.22
C ALA A 145 13.13 2.97 -10.92
N ASP A 146 12.45 3.81 -10.16
CA ASP A 146 11.50 4.80 -10.71
C ASP A 146 12.20 5.73 -11.70
N ARG A 147 13.37 6.29 -11.32
CA ARG A 147 14.16 7.19 -12.19
C ARG A 147 14.65 6.48 -13.44
N ARG A 148 15.10 5.22 -13.32
CA ARG A 148 15.53 4.42 -14.48
C ARG A 148 14.37 4.19 -15.44
N LEU A 149 13.18 3.86 -14.93
CA LEU A 149 11.97 3.71 -15.73
C LEU A 149 11.64 4.99 -16.50
N LEU A 150 11.57 6.12 -15.80
CA LEU A 150 11.27 7.42 -16.41
C LEU A 150 12.29 7.83 -17.46
N ARG A 151 13.60 7.67 -17.16
CA ARG A 151 14.65 7.94 -18.13
C ARG A 151 14.53 7.06 -19.37
N THR A 152 14.24 5.76 -19.18
CA THR A 152 14.04 4.85 -20.33
C THR A 152 12.89 5.33 -21.21
N ILE A 153 11.79 5.79 -20.64
CA ILE A 153 10.66 6.33 -21.40
C ILE A 153 11.06 7.61 -22.14
N ILE A 154 11.77 8.52 -21.48
CA ILE A 154 12.20 9.79 -22.07
C ILE A 154 13.24 9.55 -23.18
N ASP A 155 14.30 8.84 -22.86
CA ASP A 155 15.48 8.74 -23.73
C ASP A 155 15.26 7.78 -24.93
N LYS A 156 14.58 6.64 -24.69
CA LYS A 156 14.38 5.62 -25.73
C LYS A 156 13.05 5.76 -26.48
N PHE A 157 12.05 6.40 -25.88
CA PHE A 157 10.70 6.48 -26.45
C PHE A 157 10.19 7.93 -26.59
N GLY A 158 11.07 8.93 -26.43
CA GLY A 158 10.76 10.34 -26.64
C GLY A 158 9.69 10.90 -25.67
N GLY A 159 9.50 10.28 -24.50
CA GLY A 159 8.49 10.68 -23.53
C GLY A 159 7.05 10.32 -23.92
N GLY A 160 6.86 9.62 -25.05
CA GLY A 160 5.55 9.27 -25.59
C GLY A 160 4.95 8.01 -24.96
N PRO A 161 3.71 7.65 -25.34
CA PRO A 161 3.07 6.43 -24.88
C PRO A 161 3.84 5.21 -25.35
N VAL A 162 4.12 4.27 -24.43
CA VAL A 162 4.87 3.05 -24.71
C VAL A 162 4.21 1.85 -24.04
N GLY A 163 4.19 0.71 -24.75
CA GLY A 163 3.61 -0.52 -24.22
C GLY A 163 4.47 -1.12 -23.10
N LEU A 164 3.81 -1.78 -22.14
CA LEU A 164 4.46 -2.38 -20.98
C LEU A 164 5.57 -3.37 -21.38
N ASN A 165 5.33 -4.20 -22.40
CA ASN A 165 6.31 -5.17 -22.88
C ASN A 165 7.56 -4.50 -23.49
N SER A 166 7.37 -3.37 -24.19
CA SER A 166 8.49 -2.60 -24.75
C SER A 166 9.34 -1.97 -23.65
N ILE A 167 8.70 -1.44 -22.59
CA ILE A 167 9.40 -0.92 -21.41
C ILE A 167 10.17 -2.05 -20.72
N ALA A 168 9.53 -3.19 -20.47
CA ALA A 168 10.14 -4.33 -19.80
C ALA A 168 11.38 -4.86 -20.54
N ALA A 169 11.37 -4.81 -21.88
CA ALA A 169 12.52 -5.21 -22.68
C ALA A 169 13.64 -4.15 -22.74
N ALA A 170 13.33 -2.88 -22.38
CA ALA A 170 14.26 -1.75 -22.49
C ALA A 170 14.97 -1.39 -21.16
N ILE A 171 14.49 -1.87 -20.01
CA ILE A 171 15.03 -1.65 -18.67
C ILE A 171 16.03 -2.74 -18.31
#